data_b11f363f7991b7641199a59cdd70ad70
#
_entry.id   b11f363f7991b7641199a59cdd70ad70
#
_cell.length_a   1.000
_cell.length_b   1.000
_cell.length_c   1.000
_cell.angle_alpha   90.00
_cell.angle_beta   90.00
_cell.angle_gamma   90.00
#
_symmetry.space_group_name_H-M   'P 1'
#
loop_
_entity.id
_entity.type
_entity.pdbx_description
1 polymer ?
#
loop_
_entity_poly.entity_id
_entity_poly.type
_entity_poly.pdbx_seq_one_letter_code
_entity_poly.pdbx_strand_id
1 'polypeptide(L)'
;MPILLFGSSGVGKSLLAEYIYQYAKFIGTIPEDAPFVVLNCADYANNKELLSSVLFGYKKGAFTGANKDTKGLIEEADKGYLFLDEVHRLSPEGQEKLFRYMDKGIISRMGDSGQNCELNVRLIFATTEGRETMLDTFLRRIPVDVVLPDFQERTLEEKYELILFLIHQESKTMNTTFQVSSNVINRLLTFQGKGNIGTLKNIIRLSCAKAYNERSKGQEVIPLNLSHLSSDTLLLGNGESIPYINEMIEVSPDQDAVWKISMTEQADVDFSEKVINDLIQEYLEKDISTIKFRKIIYDEVNRIEDIVIDQEIHPYVQNLYTQAVRNILIYLQDNYGLKYSGVMEMVFVKMLYVLNNQNKHTDDRKYEHLAKQLQRVMYRYYKMGLIFYEMLHQAVDYETNPWFVRMFAMLYFYSIARDEMDYT
;
A
#
# COMPACT_ATOMS: atom_id res chain seq x y z
N MET A 1 24.00 -19.45 -16.04
CA MET A 1 24.12 -19.80 -14.61
C MET A 1 22.73 -19.68 -14.01
N PRO A 2 22.18 -20.73 -13.36
CA PRO A 2 20.85 -20.68 -12.75
C PRO A 2 20.83 -19.85 -11.46
N ILE A 3 19.66 -19.26 -11.15
CA ILE A 3 19.42 -18.42 -9.99
C ILE A 3 18.21 -18.98 -9.23
N LEU A 4 18.25 -18.99 -7.89
CA LEU A 4 17.14 -19.38 -7.03
C LEU A 4 16.73 -18.20 -6.15
N LEU A 5 15.45 -17.81 -6.25
CA LEU A 5 14.85 -16.71 -5.50
C LEU A 5 14.02 -17.30 -4.34
N PHE A 6 14.42 -16.99 -3.12
CA PHE A 6 13.69 -17.33 -1.90
C PHE A 6 12.89 -16.13 -1.39
N GLY A 7 11.76 -16.38 -0.78
CA GLY A 7 10.98 -15.37 -0.08
C GLY A 7 9.50 -15.71 -0.02
N SER A 8 8.79 -15.08 0.90
CA SER A 8 7.36 -15.29 1.12
C SER A 8 6.53 -14.93 -0.13
N SER A 9 5.28 -15.36 -0.15
CA SER A 9 4.37 -14.97 -1.23
C SER A 9 4.19 -13.45 -1.28
N GLY A 10 4.23 -12.88 -2.49
CA GLY A 10 4.02 -11.44 -2.70
C GLY A 10 5.22 -10.53 -2.44
N VAL A 11 6.44 -11.05 -2.15
CA VAL A 11 7.65 -10.22 -1.94
C VAL A 11 8.27 -9.65 -3.23
N GLY A 12 7.82 -10.11 -4.42
CA GLY A 12 8.30 -9.60 -5.70
C GLY A 12 9.25 -10.55 -6.46
N LYS A 13 9.29 -11.86 -6.16
CA LYS A 13 10.14 -12.85 -6.86
C LYS A 13 9.97 -12.82 -8.37
N SER A 14 8.72 -12.86 -8.86
CA SER A 14 8.40 -12.86 -10.29
C SER A 14 8.80 -11.54 -10.96
N LEU A 15 8.64 -10.40 -10.26
CA LEU A 15 9.06 -9.09 -10.75
C LEU A 15 10.59 -9.01 -10.88
N LEU A 16 11.33 -9.54 -9.90
CA LEU A 16 12.79 -9.61 -9.96
C LEU A 16 13.25 -10.49 -11.14
N ALA A 17 12.60 -11.64 -11.35
CA ALA A 17 12.91 -12.50 -12.48
C ALA A 17 12.70 -11.78 -13.82
N GLU A 18 11.61 -11.00 -13.97
CA GLU A 18 11.35 -10.18 -15.13
C GLU A 18 12.41 -9.10 -15.32
N TYR A 19 12.82 -8.40 -14.25
CA TYR A 19 13.89 -7.38 -14.32
C TYR A 19 15.25 -8.00 -14.71
N ILE A 20 15.59 -9.18 -14.20
CA ILE A 20 16.81 -9.89 -14.61
C ILE A 20 16.78 -10.15 -16.13
N TYR A 21 15.66 -10.59 -16.67
CA TYR A 21 15.49 -10.81 -18.10
C TYR A 21 15.60 -9.49 -18.90
N GLN A 22 14.89 -8.45 -18.49
CA GLN A 22 14.93 -7.13 -19.17
C GLN A 22 16.33 -6.54 -19.12
N TYR A 23 17.03 -6.64 -17.99
CA TYR A 23 18.40 -6.18 -17.86
C TYR A 23 19.35 -6.98 -18.77
N ALA A 24 19.17 -8.29 -18.89
CA ALA A 24 19.97 -9.11 -19.81
C ALA A 24 19.79 -8.72 -21.27
N LYS A 25 18.60 -8.31 -21.69
CA LYS A 25 18.33 -7.70 -23.01
C LYS A 25 19.04 -6.35 -23.14
N PHE A 26 18.87 -5.48 -22.16
CA PHE A 26 19.45 -4.14 -22.17
C PHE A 26 20.98 -4.14 -22.33
N ILE A 27 21.69 -5.06 -21.64
CA ILE A 27 23.17 -5.20 -21.77
C ILE A 27 23.58 -6.09 -22.93
N GLY A 28 22.67 -6.58 -23.77
CA GLY A 28 22.95 -7.36 -24.97
C GLY A 28 23.47 -8.79 -24.72
N THR A 29 23.26 -9.38 -23.52
CA THR A 29 23.66 -10.77 -23.21
C THR A 29 22.73 -11.81 -23.80
N ILE A 30 21.54 -11.41 -24.23
CA ILE A 30 20.57 -12.18 -25.00
C ILE A 30 20.05 -11.35 -26.16
N PRO A 31 19.53 -12.00 -27.24
CA PRO A 31 18.84 -11.30 -28.32
C PRO A 31 17.65 -10.48 -27.84
N GLU A 32 17.28 -9.45 -28.58
CA GLU A 32 16.14 -8.59 -28.23
C GLU A 32 14.81 -9.34 -28.31
N ASP A 33 14.71 -10.31 -29.20
CA ASP A 33 13.56 -11.22 -29.40
C ASP A 33 13.62 -12.50 -28.55
N ALA A 34 14.62 -12.64 -27.66
CA ALA A 34 14.75 -13.81 -26.81
C ALA A 34 13.50 -14.06 -25.98
N PRO A 35 12.99 -15.30 -25.87
CA PRO A 35 11.76 -15.58 -25.12
C PRO A 35 11.97 -15.47 -23.60
N PHE A 36 10.92 -15.02 -22.90
CA PHE A 36 10.77 -15.16 -21.45
C PHE A 36 9.54 -16.02 -21.15
N VAL A 37 9.80 -17.28 -20.80
CA VAL A 37 8.76 -18.28 -20.54
C VAL A 37 8.57 -18.40 -19.02
N VAL A 38 7.32 -18.36 -18.58
CA VAL A 38 6.95 -18.42 -17.16
C VAL A 38 6.08 -19.64 -16.91
N LEU A 39 6.40 -20.40 -15.87
CA LEU A 39 5.59 -21.51 -15.40
C LEU A 39 5.46 -21.44 -13.88
N ASN A 40 4.22 -21.34 -13.40
CA ASN A 40 3.93 -21.54 -11.98
C ASN A 40 3.69 -23.04 -11.71
N CYS A 41 4.60 -23.69 -11.01
CA CYS A 41 4.48 -25.11 -10.70
C CYS A 41 3.30 -25.43 -9.77
N ALA A 42 2.81 -24.45 -9.01
CA ALA A 42 1.66 -24.63 -8.12
C ALA A 42 0.34 -24.84 -8.87
N ASP A 43 0.22 -24.37 -10.12
CA ASP A 43 -0.97 -24.58 -10.95
C ASP A 43 -1.21 -26.06 -11.27
N TYR A 44 -0.14 -26.86 -11.13
CA TYR A 44 -0.14 -28.31 -11.41
C TYR A 44 0.09 -29.15 -10.14
N ALA A 45 -0.08 -28.57 -8.94
CA ALA A 45 0.23 -29.23 -7.67
C ALA A 45 -0.43 -30.61 -7.48
N ASN A 46 -1.65 -30.77 -8.05
CA ASN A 46 -2.43 -32.01 -7.97
C ASN A 46 -2.10 -33.03 -9.09
N ASN A 47 -1.24 -32.67 -10.05
CA ASN A 47 -0.88 -33.56 -11.19
C ASN A 47 0.57 -33.33 -11.61
N LYS A 48 1.49 -33.97 -10.91
CA LYS A 48 2.93 -33.85 -11.14
C LYS A 48 3.38 -34.41 -12.51
N GLU A 49 2.64 -35.39 -13.06
CA GLU A 49 2.91 -35.94 -14.40
C GLU A 49 2.55 -34.90 -15.47
N LEU A 50 1.41 -34.20 -15.30
CA LEU A 50 1.03 -33.13 -16.19
C LEU A 50 2.04 -31.98 -16.14
N LEU A 51 2.51 -31.58 -14.94
CA LEU A 51 3.56 -30.58 -14.79
C LEU A 51 4.83 -30.99 -15.56
N SER A 52 5.27 -32.24 -15.41
CA SER A 52 6.42 -32.76 -16.14
C SER A 52 6.19 -32.76 -17.65
N SER A 53 5.00 -33.11 -18.12
CA SER A 53 4.67 -33.12 -19.55
C SER A 53 4.63 -31.71 -20.16
N VAL A 54 4.13 -30.73 -19.44
CA VAL A 54 4.12 -29.32 -19.85
C VAL A 54 5.53 -28.75 -19.90
N LEU A 55 6.34 -29.01 -18.86
CA LEU A 55 7.69 -28.48 -18.76
C LEU A 55 8.66 -29.10 -19.77
N PHE A 56 8.65 -30.44 -19.90
CA PHE A 56 9.63 -31.17 -20.71
C PHE A 56 9.12 -31.63 -22.09
N GLY A 57 7.82 -31.54 -22.33
CA GLY A 57 7.19 -32.07 -23.53
C GLY A 57 7.10 -33.60 -23.53
N TYR A 58 6.46 -34.16 -24.54
CA TYR A 58 6.24 -35.60 -24.67
C TYR A 58 6.19 -36.04 -26.12
N LYS A 59 6.51 -37.32 -26.35
CA LYS A 59 6.31 -37.99 -27.63
C LYS A 59 4.95 -38.65 -27.71
N LYS A 60 4.45 -38.83 -28.91
CA LYS A 60 3.24 -39.62 -29.17
C LYS A 60 3.33 -41.00 -28.52
N GLY A 61 2.35 -41.38 -27.71
CA GLY A 61 2.29 -42.64 -26.97
C GLY A 61 3.01 -42.65 -25.64
N ALA A 62 3.56 -41.54 -25.16
CA ALA A 62 4.22 -41.43 -23.86
C ALA A 62 3.29 -41.78 -22.68
N PHE A 63 1.99 -41.48 -22.82
CA PHE A 63 0.95 -41.79 -21.84
C PHE A 63 -0.41 -41.86 -22.54
N THR A 64 -1.47 -42.34 -21.87
CA THR A 64 -2.82 -42.41 -22.38
C THR A 64 -3.34 -41.03 -22.75
N GLY A 65 -3.60 -40.80 -24.05
CA GLY A 65 -4.02 -39.46 -24.56
C GLY A 65 -2.91 -38.67 -25.26
N ALA A 66 -1.66 -39.13 -25.26
CA ALA A 66 -0.56 -38.52 -26.01
C ALA A 66 -0.68 -38.84 -27.52
N ASN A 67 -1.55 -38.13 -28.24
CA ASN A 67 -1.89 -38.39 -29.65
C ASN A 67 -0.86 -37.81 -30.64
N LYS A 68 -0.04 -36.86 -30.22
CA LYS A 68 0.99 -36.16 -31.03
C LYS A 68 2.23 -35.85 -30.20
N ASP A 69 3.35 -35.59 -30.89
CA ASP A 69 4.53 -35.01 -30.25
C ASP A 69 4.24 -33.59 -29.83
N THR A 70 4.61 -33.23 -28.60
CA THR A 70 4.42 -31.89 -28.03
C THR A 70 5.73 -31.38 -27.44
N LYS A 71 6.12 -30.16 -27.80
CA LYS A 71 7.29 -29.49 -27.21
C LYS A 71 6.96 -29.07 -25.77
N GLY A 72 7.99 -29.07 -24.93
CA GLY A 72 7.91 -28.53 -23.58
C GLY A 72 8.24 -27.06 -23.51
N LEU A 73 7.80 -26.39 -22.44
CA LEU A 73 8.10 -24.97 -22.20
C LEU A 73 9.60 -24.67 -22.16
N ILE A 74 10.42 -25.63 -21.74
CA ILE A 74 11.88 -25.48 -21.75
C ILE A 74 12.43 -25.38 -23.19
N GLU A 75 11.81 -26.06 -24.17
CA GLU A 75 12.17 -25.93 -25.59
C GLU A 75 11.71 -24.58 -26.16
N GLU A 76 10.55 -24.06 -25.68
CA GLU A 76 10.02 -22.74 -26.08
C GLU A 76 10.91 -21.60 -25.56
N ALA A 77 11.60 -21.83 -24.43
CA ALA A 77 12.50 -20.88 -23.81
C ALA A 77 13.92 -20.89 -24.44
N ASP A 78 14.16 -21.68 -25.50
CA ASP A 78 15.50 -21.76 -26.09
C ASP A 78 16.06 -20.39 -26.46
N LYS A 79 17.34 -20.14 -26.13
CA LYS A 79 18.09 -18.87 -26.27
C LYS A 79 17.57 -17.74 -25.39
N GLY A 80 16.59 -17.99 -24.55
CA GLY A 80 15.99 -17.03 -23.63
C GLY A 80 16.06 -17.46 -22.17
N TYR A 81 15.01 -17.15 -21.44
CA TYR A 81 14.85 -17.44 -20.03
C TYR A 81 13.60 -18.29 -19.75
N LEU A 82 13.74 -19.23 -18.84
CA LEU A 82 12.62 -19.96 -18.24
C LEU A 82 12.58 -19.64 -16.75
N PHE A 83 11.48 -19.02 -16.31
CA PHE A 83 11.19 -18.75 -14.92
C PHE A 83 10.21 -19.80 -14.39
N LEU A 84 10.66 -20.57 -13.37
CA LEU A 84 9.84 -21.56 -12.68
C LEU A 84 9.50 -21.05 -11.28
N ASP A 85 8.26 -20.65 -11.09
CA ASP A 85 7.76 -20.26 -9.77
C ASP A 85 7.27 -21.48 -9.00
N GLU A 86 7.41 -21.44 -7.67
CA GLU A 86 7.09 -22.55 -6.75
C GLU A 86 7.76 -23.87 -7.15
N VAL A 87 9.05 -23.80 -7.48
CA VAL A 87 9.83 -24.92 -8.02
C VAL A 87 9.85 -26.14 -7.11
N HIS A 88 9.67 -25.98 -5.80
CA HIS A 88 9.55 -27.09 -4.84
C HIS A 88 8.37 -28.02 -5.12
N ARG A 89 7.41 -27.61 -5.95
CA ARG A 89 6.28 -28.45 -6.40
C ARG A 89 6.67 -29.47 -7.45
N LEU A 90 7.85 -29.34 -8.08
CA LEU A 90 8.36 -30.34 -8.99
C LEU A 90 8.63 -31.67 -8.26
N SER A 91 8.26 -32.77 -8.91
CA SER A 91 8.63 -34.11 -8.41
C SER A 91 10.14 -34.30 -8.36
N PRO A 92 10.66 -35.24 -7.55
CA PRO A 92 12.08 -35.58 -7.55
C PRO A 92 12.62 -35.90 -8.95
N GLU A 93 11.84 -36.62 -9.78
CA GLU A 93 12.20 -36.95 -11.17
C GLU A 93 12.24 -35.69 -12.05
N GLY A 94 11.37 -34.72 -11.82
CA GLY A 94 11.37 -33.42 -12.51
C GLY A 94 12.62 -32.62 -12.15
N GLN A 95 12.96 -32.56 -10.87
CA GLN A 95 14.18 -31.92 -10.40
C GLN A 95 15.44 -32.63 -10.96
N GLU A 96 15.45 -33.97 -11.05
CA GLU A 96 16.53 -34.71 -11.67
C GLU A 96 16.71 -34.42 -13.16
N LYS A 97 15.63 -34.21 -13.91
CA LYS A 97 15.70 -33.81 -15.32
C LYS A 97 16.30 -32.42 -15.46
N LEU A 98 15.87 -31.46 -14.61
CA LEU A 98 16.41 -30.10 -14.64
C LEU A 98 17.90 -30.07 -14.28
N PHE A 99 18.37 -30.83 -13.27
CA PHE A 99 19.79 -30.80 -12.96
C PHE A 99 20.64 -31.44 -14.06
N ARG A 100 20.15 -32.49 -14.75
CA ARG A 100 20.81 -33.04 -15.94
C ARG A 100 20.91 -32.01 -17.07
N TYR A 101 19.86 -31.21 -17.24
CA TYR A 101 19.89 -30.08 -18.17
C TYR A 101 20.96 -29.05 -17.77
N MET A 102 21.01 -28.65 -16.49
CA MET A 102 22.02 -27.72 -16.00
C MET A 102 23.46 -28.21 -16.18
N ASP A 103 23.67 -29.52 -16.07
CA ASP A 103 25.01 -30.13 -16.23
C ASP A 103 25.41 -30.27 -17.71
N LYS A 104 24.48 -30.58 -18.61
CA LYS A 104 24.79 -31.01 -19.99
C LYS A 104 24.20 -30.16 -21.10
N GLY A 105 23.26 -29.24 -20.78
CA GLY A 105 22.55 -28.46 -21.77
C GLY A 105 21.56 -29.27 -22.63
N ILE A 106 21.27 -30.52 -22.25
CA ILE A 106 20.44 -31.41 -23.03
C ILE A 106 19.21 -31.87 -22.24
N ILE A 107 18.12 -32.05 -22.96
CA ILE A 107 16.85 -32.53 -22.39
C ILE A 107 16.20 -33.58 -23.28
N SER A 108 15.48 -34.52 -22.64
CA SER A 108 14.68 -35.54 -23.34
C SER A 108 13.20 -35.34 -23.02
N ARG A 109 12.34 -35.42 -24.04
CA ARG A 109 10.89 -35.43 -23.87
C ARG A 109 10.45 -36.70 -23.13
N MET A 110 9.28 -36.66 -22.52
CA MET A 110 8.68 -37.85 -21.92
C MET A 110 8.41 -38.91 -23.01
N GLY A 111 8.74 -40.16 -22.73
CA GLY A 111 8.60 -41.27 -23.69
C GLY A 111 9.65 -41.32 -24.80
N ASP A 112 10.66 -40.46 -24.76
CA ASP A 112 11.76 -40.47 -25.72
C ASP A 112 12.98 -41.21 -25.14
N SER A 113 13.38 -42.30 -25.76
CA SER A 113 14.51 -43.11 -25.31
C SER A 113 15.84 -42.85 -26.04
N GLY A 114 15.92 -41.84 -26.93
CA GLY A 114 17.13 -41.69 -27.73
C GLY A 114 17.42 -40.31 -28.33
N GLN A 115 16.48 -39.38 -28.38
CA GLN A 115 16.70 -38.06 -28.95
C GLN A 115 16.87 -37.01 -27.85
N ASN A 116 18.08 -36.52 -27.69
CA ASN A 116 18.37 -35.39 -26.82
C ASN A 116 18.29 -34.08 -27.62
N CYS A 117 17.61 -33.07 -27.09
CA CYS A 117 17.62 -31.72 -27.63
C CYS A 117 18.69 -30.92 -26.88
N GLU A 118 19.62 -30.31 -27.62
CA GLU A 118 20.53 -29.29 -27.06
C GLU A 118 19.80 -27.95 -27.02
N LEU A 119 19.81 -27.32 -25.87
CA LEU A 119 19.10 -26.04 -25.63
C LEU A 119 20.02 -25.08 -24.88
N ASN A 120 19.82 -23.80 -25.09
CA ASN A 120 20.51 -22.75 -24.36
C ASN A 120 19.52 -21.85 -23.61
N VAL A 121 18.98 -22.39 -22.51
CA VAL A 121 17.98 -21.72 -21.67
C VAL A 121 18.62 -21.26 -20.37
N ARG A 122 18.40 -20.02 -19.98
CA ARG A 122 18.77 -19.50 -18.67
C ARG A 122 17.62 -19.74 -17.70
N LEU A 123 17.94 -20.37 -16.55
CA LEU A 123 16.94 -20.78 -15.57
C LEU A 123 16.90 -19.81 -14.40
N ILE A 124 15.70 -19.34 -14.06
CA ILE A 124 15.41 -18.64 -12.81
C ILE A 124 14.37 -19.47 -12.08
N PHE A 125 14.64 -19.80 -10.85
CA PHE A 125 13.74 -20.54 -9.96
C PHE A 125 13.24 -19.62 -8.85
N ALA A 126 12.02 -19.85 -8.39
CA ALA A 126 11.49 -19.20 -7.20
C ALA A 126 10.78 -20.21 -6.31
N THR A 127 10.82 -19.97 -5.01
CA THR A 127 10.16 -20.79 -4.00
C THR A 127 9.74 -19.96 -2.78
N THR A 128 8.63 -20.36 -2.16
CA THR A 128 8.19 -19.88 -0.84
C THR A 128 8.66 -20.80 0.29
N GLU A 129 9.16 -21.98 -0.04
CA GLU A 129 9.58 -23.00 0.93
C GLU A 129 11.10 -23.03 1.10
N GLY A 130 11.54 -23.64 2.20
CA GLY A 130 12.96 -23.82 2.49
C GLY A 130 13.66 -24.84 1.59
N ARG A 131 14.98 -24.88 1.68
CA ARG A 131 15.85 -25.78 0.87
C ARG A 131 15.54 -27.26 1.08
N GLU A 132 15.08 -27.63 2.26
CA GLU A 132 14.76 -29.01 2.68
C GLU A 132 13.64 -29.65 1.84
N THR A 133 12.88 -28.85 1.10
CA THR A 133 11.80 -29.34 0.21
C THR A 133 12.29 -29.77 -1.17
N MET A 134 13.57 -29.56 -1.46
CA MET A 134 14.18 -29.84 -2.76
C MET A 134 15.39 -30.79 -2.61
N LEU A 135 15.72 -31.50 -3.69
CA LEU A 135 16.85 -32.42 -3.70
C LEU A 135 18.21 -31.69 -3.57
N ASP A 136 19.10 -32.14 -2.69
CA ASP A 136 20.45 -31.61 -2.55
C ASP A 136 21.23 -31.63 -3.87
N THR A 137 21.03 -32.68 -4.68
CA THR A 137 21.64 -32.81 -6.00
C THR A 137 21.20 -31.72 -6.97
N PHE A 138 19.95 -31.26 -6.88
CA PHE A 138 19.41 -30.14 -7.66
C PHE A 138 19.97 -28.81 -7.16
N LEU A 139 19.93 -28.56 -5.86
CA LEU A 139 20.39 -27.32 -5.23
C LEU A 139 21.90 -27.05 -5.48
N ARG A 140 22.74 -28.10 -5.51
CA ARG A 140 24.20 -27.95 -5.79
C ARG A 140 24.52 -27.38 -7.17
N ARG A 141 23.57 -27.38 -8.12
CA ARG A 141 23.74 -26.82 -9.47
C ARG A 141 23.26 -25.41 -9.59
N ILE A 142 22.70 -24.85 -8.51
CA ILE A 142 22.22 -23.47 -8.47
C ILE A 142 23.18 -22.67 -7.58
N PRO A 143 24.16 -21.97 -8.19
CA PRO A 143 25.23 -21.33 -7.43
C PRO A 143 24.83 -19.97 -6.87
N VAL A 144 23.69 -19.40 -7.31
CA VAL A 144 23.23 -18.09 -6.88
C VAL A 144 21.88 -18.21 -6.19
N ASP A 145 21.88 -17.89 -4.91
CA ASP A 145 20.69 -17.78 -4.10
C ASP A 145 20.46 -16.31 -3.74
N VAL A 146 19.23 -15.88 -3.92
CA VAL A 146 18.80 -14.53 -3.55
C VAL A 146 17.60 -14.65 -2.61
N VAL A 147 17.73 -14.14 -1.40
CA VAL A 147 16.63 -14.07 -0.43
C VAL A 147 16.01 -12.69 -0.53
N LEU A 148 14.71 -12.63 -0.86
CA LEU A 148 13.94 -11.40 -0.84
C LEU A 148 13.28 -11.26 0.53
N PRO A 149 13.62 -10.21 1.30
CA PRO A 149 13.03 -10.00 2.62
C PRO A 149 11.57 -9.61 2.52
N ASP A 150 10.81 -9.95 3.54
CA ASP A 150 9.44 -9.49 3.70
C ASP A 150 9.40 -7.97 3.84
N PHE A 151 8.26 -7.35 3.52
CA PHE A 151 8.12 -5.89 3.64
C PHE A 151 8.47 -5.39 5.05
N GLN A 152 8.09 -6.16 6.08
CA GLN A 152 8.35 -5.81 7.48
C GLN A 152 9.84 -5.83 7.85
N GLU A 153 10.63 -6.71 7.23
CA GLU A 153 12.06 -6.88 7.48
C GLU A 153 12.93 -5.83 6.78
N ARG A 154 12.34 -5.05 5.88
CA ARG A 154 13.05 -4.00 5.13
C ARG A 154 13.33 -2.80 6.03
N THR A 155 14.39 -2.05 5.69
CA THR A 155 14.67 -0.77 6.37
C THR A 155 13.54 0.23 6.11
N LEU A 156 13.48 1.27 6.92
CA LEU A 156 12.48 2.33 6.77
C LEU A 156 12.62 3.04 5.40
N GLU A 157 13.86 3.29 4.98
CA GLU A 157 14.20 3.88 3.70
C GLU A 157 13.69 3.02 2.53
N GLU A 158 13.98 1.71 2.57
CA GLU A 158 13.50 0.79 1.53
C GLU A 158 11.98 0.70 1.47
N LYS A 159 11.31 0.67 2.63
CA LYS A 159 9.83 0.70 2.71
C LYS A 159 9.27 1.97 2.08
N TYR A 160 9.85 3.11 2.43
CA TYR A 160 9.45 4.41 1.92
C TYR A 160 9.61 4.52 0.40
N GLU A 161 10.80 4.20 -0.10
CA GLU A 161 11.07 4.20 -1.54
C GLU A 161 10.13 3.26 -2.30
N LEU A 162 9.86 2.08 -1.75
CA LEU A 162 8.95 1.11 -2.34
C LEU A 162 7.49 1.63 -2.39
N ILE A 163 7.01 2.26 -1.33
CA ILE A 163 5.67 2.86 -1.30
C ILE A 163 5.56 3.94 -2.37
N LEU A 164 6.50 4.87 -2.43
CA LEU A 164 6.49 5.94 -3.42
C LEU A 164 6.65 5.42 -4.85
N PHE A 165 7.49 4.40 -5.05
CA PHE A 165 7.60 3.71 -6.32
C PHE A 165 6.26 3.11 -6.78
N LEU A 166 5.52 2.46 -5.88
CA LEU A 166 4.21 1.88 -6.19
C LEU A 166 3.18 2.96 -6.52
N ILE A 167 3.16 4.08 -5.78
CA ILE A 167 2.30 5.23 -6.09
C ILE A 167 2.68 5.85 -7.45
N HIS A 168 3.97 5.94 -7.76
CA HIS A 168 4.46 6.44 -9.04
C HIS A 168 4.04 5.55 -10.21
N GLN A 169 4.00 4.23 -10.05
CA GLN A 169 3.47 3.33 -11.08
C GLN A 169 1.98 3.61 -11.35
N GLU A 170 1.19 3.88 -10.32
CA GLU A 170 -0.23 4.26 -10.48
C GLU A 170 -0.37 5.67 -11.09
N SER A 171 0.49 6.62 -10.71
CA SER A 171 0.58 7.95 -11.32
C SER A 171 0.81 7.87 -12.84
N LYS A 172 1.77 7.04 -13.27
CA LYS A 172 2.02 6.77 -14.70
C LYS A 172 0.81 6.13 -15.39
N THR A 173 0.20 5.13 -14.75
CA THR A 173 -0.94 4.41 -15.32
C THR A 173 -2.16 5.32 -15.53
N MET A 174 -2.40 6.24 -14.59
CA MET A 174 -3.52 7.17 -14.62
C MET A 174 -3.18 8.50 -15.29
N ASN A 175 -1.91 8.70 -15.65
CA ASN A 175 -1.36 9.94 -16.23
C ASN A 175 -1.77 11.18 -15.41
N THR A 176 -1.51 11.14 -14.09
CA THR A 176 -1.90 12.18 -13.15
C THR A 176 -0.91 12.29 -12.00
N THR A 177 -0.83 13.48 -11.40
CA THR A 177 0.00 13.72 -10.22
C THR A 177 -0.81 13.47 -8.95
N PHE A 178 -0.26 12.72 -8.00
CA PHE A 178 -0.82 12.54 -6.66
C PHE A 178 -0.08 13.40 -5.64
N GLN A 179 -0.82 14.13 -4.83
CA GLN A 179 -0.33 14.78 -3.63
C GLN A 179 -0.63 13.86 -2.44
N VAL A 180 0.39 13.12 -2.00
CA VAL A 180 0.28 12.09 -0.97
C VAL A 180 0.43 12.72 0.39
N SER A 181 -0.57 12.56 1.27
CA SER A 181 -0.44 13.03 2.65
C SER A 181 0.57 12.18 3.42
N SER A 182 1.27 12.81 4.37
CA SER A 182 2.19 12.15 5.29
C SER A 182 1.54 10.98 6.01
N ASN A 183 0.27 11.11 6.39
CA ASN A 183 -0.55 10.06 7.00
C ASN A 183 -0.63 8.79 6.19
N VAL A 184 -0.86 8.90 4.89
CA VAL A 184 -0.91 7.74 4.01
C VAL A 184 0.43 7.04 4.00
N ILE A 185 1.51 7.80 3.92
CA ILE A 185 2.88 7.23 3.93
C ILE A 185 3.15 6.54 5.26
N ASN A 186 2.95 7.24 6.40
CA ASN A 186 3.20 6.69 7.72
C ASN A 186 2.36 5.42 7.96
N ARG A 187 1.11 5.42 7.50
CA ARG A 187 0.24 4.25 7.61
C ARG A 187 0.70 3.07 6.77
N LEU A 188 1.16 3.32 5.54
CA LEU A 188 1.68 2.28 4.68
C LEU A 188 3.03 1.74 5.16
N LEU A 189 3.86 2.56 5.81
CA LEU A 189 5.13 2.12 6.43
C LEU A 189 4.92 1.10 7.55
N THR A 190 3.82 1.21 8.31
CA THR A 190 3.44 0.27 9.38
C THR A 190 2.64 -0.94 8.88
N PHE A 191 2.47 -1.12 7.57
CA PHE A 191 1.68 -2.21 7.00
C PHE A 191 2.23 -3.59 7.39
N GLN A 192 1.38 -4.44 7.98
CA GLN A 192 1.69 -5.81 8.43
C GLN A 192 0.74 -6.86 7.84
N GLY A 193 0.13 -6.57 6.70
CA GLY A 193 -0.87 -7.45 6.09
C GLY A 193 -0.28 -8.73 5.48
N LYS A 194 -1.04 -9.81 5.54
CA LYS A 194 -0.74 -11.05 4.79
C LYS A 194 -0.68 -10.75 3.29
N GLY A 195 0.26 -11.41 2.58
CA GLY A 195 0.45 -11.23 1.13
C GLY A 195 1.44 -10.13 0.77
N ASN A 196 2.12 -9.55 1.77
CA ASN A 196 3.35 -8.78 1.60
C ASN A 196 3.20 -7.57 0.64
N ILE A 197 4.22 -7.31 -0.20
CA ILE A 197 4.24 -6.21 -1.20
C ILE A 197 3.09 -6.35 -2.21
N GLY A 198 2.65 -7.57 -2.53
CA GLY A 198 1.52 -7.79 -3.42
C GLY A 198 0.22 -7.20 -2.87
N THR A 199 -0.05 -7.38 -1.58
CA THR A 199 -1.21 -6.77 -0.91
C THR A 199 -1.03 -5.26 -0.78
N LEU A 200 0.16 -4.78 -0.41
CA LEU A 200 0.48 -3.35 -0.35
C LEU A 200 0.22 -2.65 -1.70
N LYS A 201 0.67 -3.26 -2.80
CA LYS A 201 0.41 -2.77 -4.16
C LYS A 201 -1.09 -2.66 -4.46
N ASN A 202 -1.87 -3.66 -4.08
CA ASN A 202 -3.32 -3.62 -4.29
C ASN A 202 -4.00 -2.52 -3.46
N ILE A 203 -3.58 -2.33 -2.21
CA ILE A 203 -4.07 -1.24 -1.36
C ILE A 203 -3.79 0.10 -2.02
N ILE A 204 -2.55 0.36 -2.41
CA ILE A 204 -2.14 1.61 -3.08
C ILE A 204 -2.96 1.83 -4.35
N ARG A 205 -3.07 0.81 -5.20
CA ARG A 205 -3.84 0.89 -6.44
C ARG A 205 -5.30 1.25 -6.21
N LEU A 206 -5.96 0.60 -5.26
CA LEU A 206 -7.36 0.89 -4.92
C LEU A 206 -7.54 2.29 -4.34
N SER A 207 -6.59 2.73 -3.50
CA SER A 207 -6.60 4.06 -2.92
C SER A 207 -6.41 5.16 -3.96
N CYS A 208 -5.45 4.98 -4.88
CA CYS A 208 -5.24 5.89 -6.01
C CYS A 208 -6.47 5.94 -6.93
N ALA A 209 -7.08 4.78 -7.23
CA ALA A 209 -8.29 4.71 -8.05
C ALA A 209 -9.48 5.42 -7.38
N LYS A 210 -9.64 5.27 -6.05
CA LYS A 210 -10.68 5.97 -5.29
C LYS A 210 -10.46 7.48 -5.32
N ALA A 211 -9.25 7.94 -5.03
CA ALA A 211 -8.90 9.36 -5.10
C ALA A 211 -9.13 9.94 -6.51
N TYR A 212 -8.74 9.19 -7.55
CA TYR A 212 -8.95 9.59 -8.94
C TYR A 212 -10.44 9.71 -9.31
N ASN A 213 -11.28 8.80 -8.84
CA ASN A 213 -12.74 8.86 -9.09
C ASN A 213 -13.43 9.97 -8.31
N GLU A 214 -12.86 10.39 -7.19
CA GLU A 214 -13.42 11.46 -6.35
C GLU A 214 -12.95 12.86 -6.75
N ARG A 215 -12.03 12.99 -7.73
CA ARG A 215 -11.50 14.29 -8.17
C ARG A 215 -12.56 15.17 -8.81
N SER A 216 -12.41 16.49 -8.66
CA SER A 216 -13.20 17.49 -9.39
C SER A 216 -12.78 17.55 -10.87
N LYS A 217 -13.71 17.98 -11.74
CA LYS A 217 -13.38 18.17 -13.16
C LYS A 217 -12.26 19.22 -13.32
N GLY A 218 -11.20 18.86 -14.06
CA GLY A 218 -10.05 19.76 -14.31
C GLY A 218 -9.01 19.82 -13.20
N GLN A 219 -9.11 18.97 -12.18
CA GLN A 219 -8.09 18.87 -11.13
C GLN A 219 -6.86 18.11 -11.64
N GLU A 220 -5.72 18.79 -11.76
CA GLU A 220 -4.46 18.22 -12.27
C GLU A 220 -3.70 17.45 -11.19
N VAL A 221 -3.76 17.93 -9.94
CA VAL A 221 -3.11 17.28 -8.78
C VAL A 221 -4.17 16.71 -7.87
N ILE A 222 -4.11 15.40 -7.63
CA ILE A 222 -5.11 14.66 -6.87
C ILE A 222 -4.60 14.38 -5.46
N PRO A 223 -5.29 14.84 -4.40
CA PRO A 223 -4.90 14.53 -3.03
C PRO A 223 -5.16 13.04 -2.72
N LEU A 224 -4.13 12.36 -2.20
CA LEU A 224 -4.24 10.99 -1.70
C LEU A 224 -4.17 11.02 -0.17
N ASN A 225 -5.31 10.77 0.48
CA ASN A 225 -5.52 10.91 1.91
C ASN A 225 -5.92 9.58 2.55
N LEU A 226 -5.92 9.52 3.89
CA LEU A 226 -6.37 8.34 4.64
C LEU A 226 -7.79 7.90 4.29
N SER A 227 -8.69 8.83 3.98
CA SER A 227 -10.07 8.51 3.56
C SER A 227 -10.13 7.62 2.31
N HIS A 228 -9.06 7.57 1.52
CA HIS A 228 -8.96 6.73 0.34
C HIS A 228 -8.46 5.31 0.66
N LEU A 229 -7.82 5.10 1.82
CA LEU A 229 -7.46 3.77 2.30
C LEU A 229 -8.69 2.99 2.75
N SER A 230 -8.62 1.66 2.74
CA SER A 230 -9.68 0.82 3.30
C SER A 230 -9.62 0.80 4.83
N SER A 231 -10.78 0.64 5.48
CA SER A 231 -10.86 0.55 6.95
C SER A 231 -9.98 -0.58 7.51
N ASP A 232 -9.88 -1.71 6.80
CA ASP A 232 -9.05 -2.84 7.21
C ASP A 232 -7.56 -2.48 7.20
N THR A 233 -7.11 -1.70 6.21
CA THR A 233 -5.72 -1.21 6.14
C THR A 233 -5.38 -0.32 7.33
N LEU A 234 -6.34 0.47 7.79
CA LEU A 234 -6.17 1.38 8.92
C LEU A 234 -6.09 0.66 10.28
N LEU A 235 -6.63 -0.55 10.36
CA LEU A 235 -6.60 -1.39 11.58
C LEU A 235 -5.37 -2.30 11.67
N LEU A 236 -4.64 -2.53 10.57
CA LEU A 236 -3.54 -3.50 10.46
C LEU A 236 -2.17 -3.00 10.95
N GLY A 237 -2.02 -1.78 11.45
CA GLY A 237 -0.76 -1.27 11.98
C GLY A 237 -0.66 -1.51 13.48
N ASN A 238 0.33 -2.23 13.93
CA ASN A 238 0.71 -2.29 15.35
C ASN A 238 1.65 -1.13 15.63
N GLY A 239 1.45 -0.47 16.78
CA GLY A 239 2.09 0.75 17.24
C GLY A 239 3.60 0.72 17.46
N GLU A 240 4.38 0.26 16.51
CA GLU A 240 5.81 0.56 16.50
C GLU A 240 5.98 2.06 16.23
N SER A 241 6.65 2.76 17.13
CA SER A 241 7.00 4.16 16.95
C SER A 241 8.02 4.28 15.80
N ILE A 242 7.52 4.54 14.61
CA ILE A 242 8.36 4.87 13.46
C ILE A 242 8.66 6.37 13.51
N PRO A 243 9.87 6.80 13.13
CA PRO A 243 10.14 8.22 12.93
C PRO A 243 9.13 8.80 11.96
N TYR A 244 8.48 9.90 12.34
CA TYR A 244 7.35 10.47 11.65
C TYR A 244 7.78 11.27 10.42
N ILE A 245 7.13 11.02 9.28
CA ILE A 245 7.31 11.83 8.06
C ILE A 245 6.24 12.92 8.06
N ASN A 246 6.66 14.18 8.07
CA ASN A 246 5.76 15.34 8.19
C ASN A 246 5.56 16.11 6.86
N GLU A 247 6.03 15.58 5.74
CA GLU A 247 5.94 16.28 4.46
C GLU A 247 4.89 15.65 3.56
N MET A 248 4.06 16.49 2.93
CA MET A 248 3.24 16.06 1.79
C MET A 248 4.13 15.86 0.58
N ILE A 249 3.98 14.73 -0.10
CA ILE A 249 4.84 14.33 -1.19
C ILE A 249 4.05 14.39 -2.49
N GLU A 250 4.59 15.13 -3.46
CA GLU A 250 4.04 15.16 -4.81
C GLU A 250 4.70 14.06 -5.66
N VAL A 251 3.89 13.19 -6.25
CA VAL A 251 4.32 12.07 -7.08
C VAL A 251 3.73 12.25 -8.47
N SER A 252 4.55 12.66 -9.43
CA SER A 252 4.16 12.93 -10.82
C SER A 252 4.60 11.82 -11.77
N PRO A 253 3.90 11.60 -12.89
CA PRO A 253 4.27 10.55 -13.87
C PRO A 253 5.62 10.78 -14.53
N ASP A 254 6.07 12.05 -14.66
CA ASP A 254 7.31 12.44 -15.36
C ASP A 254 8.51 12.59 -14.42
N GLN A 255 8.32 12.39 -13.12
CA GLN A 255 9.36 12.55 -12.11
C GLN A 255 10.29 11.33 -12.09
N ASP A 256 11.60 11.56 -11.86
CA ASP A 256 12.53 10.48 -11.56
C ASP A 256 12.14 9.82 -10.22
N ALA A 257 12.11 8.48 -10.22
CA ALA A 257 11.66 7.69 -9.06
C ALA A 257 12.73 7.60 -7.96
N VAL A 258 13.26 8.74 -7.51
CA VAL A 258 14.24 8.83 -6.42
C VAL A 258 13.72 9.77 -5.34
N TRP A 259 13.43 9.24 -4.17
CA TRP A 259 12.95 10.01 -3.02
C TRP A 259 13.88 9.83 -1.82
N LYS A 260 14.05 10.91 -1.03
CA LYS A 260 14.80 10.88 0.22
C LYS A 260 13.85 11.17 1.37
N ILE A 261 14.00 10.45 2.47
CA ILE A 261 13.22 10.66 3.69
C ILE A 261 13.71 11.91 4.42
N SER A 262 12.77 12.80 4.78
CA SER A 262 12.96 13.85 5.79
C SER A 262 12.20 13.45 7.04
N MET A 263 12.89 13.31 8.18
CA MET A 263 12.30 12.90 9.46
C MET A 263 12.24 14.09 10.42
N THR A 264 11.12 14.23 11.15
CA THR A 264 10.92 15.25 12.18
C THR A 264 10.51 14.62 13.51
N GLU A 265 10.77 15.32 14.63
CA GLU A 265 10.33 14.90 15.97
C GLU A 265 8.80 15.03 16.12
N GLN A 266 8.20 14.21 17.00
CA GLN A 266 6.75 14.19 17.24
C GLN A 266 6.23 15.58 17.67
N ALA A 267 5.20 16.07 17.00
CA ALA A 267 4.54 17.33 17.33
C ALA A 267 3.41 17.15 18.36
N ASP A 268 3.13 18.19 19.12
CA ASP A 268 1.99 18.22 20.07
C ASP A 268 0.64 18.34 19.35
N VAL A 269 -0.41 17.73 19.93
CA VAL A 269 -1.79 17.85 19.45
C VAL A 269 -2.33 19.22 19.83
N ASP A 270 -2.08 20.20 18.98
CA ASP A 270 -2.53 21.57 19.17
C ASP A 270 -2.74 22.27 17.82
N PHE A 271 -3.72 23.13 17.68
CA PHE A 271 -3.87 24.00 16.51
C PHE A 271 -2.92 25.20 16.62
N SER A 272 -2.22 25.51 15.55
CA SER A 272 -1.40 26.72 15.48
C SER A 272 -2.31 27.96 15.51
N GLU A 273 -2.37 28.63 16.68
CA GLU A 273 -3.19 29.83 16.87
C GLU A 273 -2.83 30.91 15.85
N LYS A 274 -1.56 31.12 15.60
CA LYS A 274 -1.10 32.10 14.62
C LYS A 274 -1.58 31.78 13.21
N VAL A 275 -1.43 30.53 12.78
CA VAL A 275 -1.85 30.09 11.44
C VAL A 275 -3.34 30.27 11.25
N ILE A 276 -4.15 29.88 12.24
CA ILE A 276 -5.61 30.01 12.17
C ILE A 276 -6.05 31.47 12.20
N ASN A 277 -5.46 32.31 13.04
CA ASN A 277 -5.77 33.75 13.10
C ASN A 277 -5.42 34.47 11.80
N ASP A 278 -4.20 34.28 11.29
CA ASP A 278 -3.73 34.88 10.05
C ASP A 278 -4.64 34.46 8.88
N LEU A 279 -5.01 33.16 8.83
CA LEU A 279 -5.89 32.60 7.82
C LEU A 279 -7.31 33.22 7.85
N ILE A 280 -7.88 33.42 9.04
CA ILE A 280 -9.19 34.04 9.20
C ILE A 280 -9.15 35.49 8.70
N GLN A 281 -8.11 36.25 9.03
CA GLN A 281 -7.95 37.62 8.60
C GLN A 281 -7.84 37.73 7.07
N GLU A 282 -6.93 36.96 6.45
CA GLU A 282 -6.78 36.91 5.00
C GLU A 282 -8.10 36.54 4.27
N TYR A 283 -8.87 35.60 4.85
CA TYR A 283 -10.15 35.19 4.26
C TYR A 283 -11.22 36.29 4.39
N LEU A 284 -11.31 36.96 5.54
CA LEU A 284 -12.29 38.05 5.76
C LEU A 284 -11.97 39.29 4.93
N GLU A 285 -10.70 39.57 4.68
CA GLU A 285 -10.22 40.67 3.82
C GLU A 285 -10.34 40.33 2.32
N LYS A 286 -10.74 39.09 1.99
CA LYS A 286 -10.87 38.54 0.64
C LYS A 286 -9.53 38.40 -0.12
N ASP A 287 -8.41 38.30 0.60
CA ASP A 287 -7.10 38.13 0.02
C ASP A 287 -6.84 36.69 -0.45
N ILE A 288 -7.63 35.74 0.08
CA ILE A 288 -7.55 34.32 -0.33
C ILE A 288 -8.91 33.77 -0.76
N SER A 289 -8.87 32.82 -1.72
CA SER A 289 -10.06 32.11 -2.16
C SER A 289 -10.56 31.09 -1.13
N THR A 290 -11.85 30.72 -1.20
CA THR A 290 -12.44 29.66 -0.37
C THR A 290 -11.69 28.34 -0.53
N ILE A 291 -11.18 28.02 -1.74
CA ILE A 291 -10.41 26.81 -2.02
C ILE A 291 -9.08 26.84 -1.25
N LYS A 292 -8.35 27.97 -1.27
CA LYS A 292 -7.09 28.12 -0.53
C LYS A 292 -7.33 28.08 0.97
N PHE A 293 -8.38 28.75 1.46
CA PHE A 293 -8.79 28.72 2.86
C PHE A 293 -9.05 27.28 3.32
N ARG A 294 -9.85 26.51 2.56
CA ARG A 294 -10.14 25.11 2.88
C ARG A 294 -8.89 24.25 2.87
N LYS A 295 -7.98 24.44 1.90
CA LYS A 295 -6.73 23.68 1.82
C LYS A 295 -5.89 23.87 3.09
N ILE A 296 -5.71 25.09 3.59
CA ILE A 296 -4.92 25.35 4.79
C ILE A 296 -5.58 24.70 6.03
N ILE A 297 -6.91 24.80 6.17
CA ILE A 297 -7.65 24.10 7.24
C ILE A 297 -7.44 22.59 7.13
N TYR A 298 -7.53 22.05 5.93
CA TYR A 298 -7.31 20.64 5.66
C TYR A 298 -5.89 20.19 6.06
N ASP A 299 -4.88 20.96 5.70
CA ASP A 299 -3.48 20.66 6.04
C ASP A 299 -3.27 20.69 7.57
N GLU A 300 -3.89 21.60 8.28
CA GLU A 300 -3.80 21.69 9.75
C GLU A 300 -4.58 20.57 10.46
N VAL A 301 -5.74 20.17 9.95
CA VAL A 301 -6.49 19.00 10.45
C VAL A 301 -5.70 17.72 10.25
N ASN A 302 -5.11 17.53 9.06
CA ASN A 302 -4.27 16.36 8.77
C ASN A 302 -3.06 16.27 9.70
N ARG A 303 -2.44 17.40 10.03
CA ARG A 303 -1.31 17.43 10.99
C ARG A 303 -1.72 16.86 12.36
N ILE A 304 -2.93 17.17 12.83
CA ILE A 304 -3.44 16.61 14.10
C ILE A 304 -3.85 15.14 13.91
N GLU A 305 -4.49 14.82 12.80
CA GLU A 305 -4.84 13.45 12.43
C GLU A 305 -3.61 12.54 12.46
N ASP A 306 -2.48 13.02 11.96
CA ASP A 306 -1.18 12.37 12.01
C ASP A 306 -0.76 11.98 13.42
N ILE A 307 -0.81 12.93 14.33
CA ILE A 307 -0.35 12.72 15.71
C ILE A 307 -1.23 11.70 16.44
N VAL A 308 -2.53 11.67 16.16
CA VAL A 308 -3.47 10.82 16.89
C VAL A 308 -3.57 9.41 16.32
N ILE A 309 -3.29 9.21 15.03
CA ILE A 309 -3.59 7.96 14.35
C ILE A 309 -2.70 6.80 14.81
N ASP A 310 -1.46 7.10 15.18
CA ASP A 310 -0.47 6.10 15.60
C ASP A 310 -0.55 5.76 17.10
N GLN A 311 -1.48 6.37 17.82
CA GLN A 311 -1.64 6.10 19.25
C GLN A 311 -2.31 4.74 19.48
N GLU A 312 -1.71 3.93 20.37
CA GLU A 312 -2.33 2.70 20.86
C GLU A 312 -3.43 3.02 21.86
N ILE A 313 -4.59 2.39 21.71
CA ILE A 313 -5.72 2.56 22.61
C ILE A 313 -6.03 1.24 23.30
N HIS A 314 -6.23 1.29 24.62
CA HIS A 314 -6.70 0.11 25.33
C HIS A 314 -8.04 -0.36 24.78
N PRO A 315 -8.24 -1.68 24.45
CA PRO A 315 -9.42 -2.17 23.73
C PRO A 315 -10.76 -1.80 24.39
N TYR A 316 -10.83 -1.75 25.71
CA TYR A 316 -12.04 -1.36 26.43
C TYR A 316 -12.42 0.10 26.17
N VAL A 317 -11.45 1.01 26.25
CA VAL A 317 -11.66 2.44 26.01
C VAL A 317 -12.00 2.69 24.55
N GLN A 318 -11.34 1.98 23.64
CA GLN A 318 -11.63 2.02 22.20
C GLN A 318 -13.10 1.67 21.94
N ASN A 319 -13.61 0.57 22.49
CA ASN A 319 -15.01 0.17 22.29
C ASN A 319 -15.99 1.20 22.82
N LEU A 320 -15.73 1.80 23.98
CA LEU A 320 -16.58 2.82 24.58
C LEU A 320 -16.70 4.05 23.69
N TYR A 321 -15.57 4.62 23.27
CA TYR A 321 -15.57 5.79 22.40
C TYR A 321 -16.10 5.49 21.00
N THR A 322 -15.82 4.31 20.45
CA THR A 322 -16.32 3.90 19.12
C THR A 322 -17.83 3.95 19.04
N GLN A 323 -18.53 3.41 20.05
CA GLN A 323 -20.00 3.43 20.05
C GLN A 323 -20.56 4.86 20.13
N ALA A 324 -19.98 5.69 21.02
CA ALA A 324 -20.43 7.07 21.19
C ALA A 324 -20.18 7.87 19.88
N VAL A 325 -18.97 7.85 19.36
CA VAL A 325 -18.59 8.59 18.13
C VAL A 325 -19.43 8.12 16.93
N ARG A 326 -19.61 6.82 16.75
CA ARG A 326 -20.43 6.26 15.66
C ARG A 326 -21.86 6.80 15.68
N ASN A 327 -22.50 6.77 16.84
CA ASN A 327 -23.87 7.27 16.98
C ASN A 327 -23.98 8.76 16.66
N ILE A 328 -22.99 9.55 17.07
CA ILE A 328 -22.94 10.98 16.79
C ILE A 328 -22.74 11.25 15.29
N LEU A 329 -21.81 10.53 14.66
CA LEU A 329 -21.53 10.69 13.24
C LEU A 329 -22.72 10.28 12.36
N ILE A 330 -23.44 9.20 12.71
CA ILE A 330 -24.70 8.81 12.06
C ILE A 330 -25.74 9.90 12.23
N TYR A 331 -25.92 10.43 13.43
CA TYR A 331 -26.85 11.53 13.68
C TYR A 331 -26.54 12.75 12.83
N LEU A 332 -25.26 13.14 12.72
CA LEU A 332 -24.82 14.26 11.89
C LEU A 332 -24.99 13.97 10.39
N GLN A 333 -24.80 12.72 9.96
CA GLN A 333 -25.09 12.30 8.59
C GLN A 333 -26.57 12.48 8.26
N ASP A 334 -27.45 11.98 9.10
CA ASP A 334 -28.89 11.97 8.84
C ASP A 334 -29.53 13.38 8.92
N ASN A 335 -29.04 14.25 9.80
CA ASN A 335 -29.64 15.55 10.05
C ASN A 335 -28.90 16.72 9.38
N TYR A 336 -27.63 16.56 9.06
CA TYR A 336 -26.80 17.65 8.52
C TYR A 336 -26.11 17.27 7.19
N GLY A 337 -26.33 16.06 6.67
CA GLY A 337 -25.74 15.58 5.42
C GLY A 337 -24.22 15.39 5.48
N LEU A 338 -23.67 15.13 6.68
CA LEU A 338 -22.26 14.83 6.83
C LEU A 338 -21.94 13.50 6.13
N LYS A 339 -20.84 13.43 5.36
CA LYS A 339 -20.36 12.18 4.81
C LYS A 339 -19.63 11.40 5.90
N TYR A 340 -20.27 10.37 6.42
CA TYR A 340 -19.68 9.47 7.41
C TYR A 340 -18.73 8.44 6.75
N SER A 341 -17.58 8.20 7.39
CA SER A 341 -16.65 7.13 7.02
C SER A 341 -16.06 6.47 8.26
N GLY A 342 -15.65 5.19 8.15
CA GLY A 342 -14.97 4.48 9.24
C GLY A 342 -13.63 5.10 9.63
N VAL A 343 -12.96 5.81 8.72
CA VAL A 343 -11.74 6.58 9.00
C VAL A 343 -12.05 7.72 9.95
N MET A 344 -13.09 8.48 9.67
CA MET A 344 -13.54 9.58 10.54
C MET A 344 -13.84 9.09 11.95
N GLU A 345 -14.57 7.97 12.08
CA GLU A 345 -14.85 7.33 13.37
C GLU A 345 -13.56 7.04 14.14
N MET A 346 -12.61 6.40 13.47
CA MET A 346 -11.33 6.04 14.09
C MET A 346 -10.52 7.27 14.53
N VAL A 347 -10.43 8.30 13.68
CA VAL A 347 -9.71 9.53 14.00
C VAL A 347 -10.30 10.20 15.23
N PHE A 348 -11.62 10.35 15.30
CA PHE A 348 -12.28 10.93 16.47
C PHE A 348 -12.05 10.09 17.73
N VAL A 349 -12.15 8.77 17.65
CA VAL A 349 -11.88 7.87 18.79
C VAL A 349 -10.46 8.03 19.31
N LYS A 350 -9.47 8.06 18.42
CA LYS A 350 -8.06 8.22 18.78
C LYS A 350 -7.76 9.61 19.33
N MET A 351 -8.31 10.65 18.71
CA MET A 351 -8.18 12.04 19.20
C MET A 351 -8.72 12.18 20.62
N LEU A 352 -9.91 11.64 20.90
CA LEU A 352 -10.50 11.68 22.23
C LEU A 352 -9.64 10.95 23.28
N TYR A 353 -9.06 9.80 22.92
CA TYR A 353 -8.15 9.07 23.79
C TYR A 353 -6.88 9.86 24.10
N VAL A 354 -6.24 10.45 23.10
CA VAL A 354 -5.03 11.24 23.25
C VAL A 354 -5.30 12.45 24.15
N LEU A 355 -6.37 13.19 23.89
CA LEU A 355 -6.74 14.36 24.70
C LEU A 355 -7.02 14.00 26.15
N ASN A 356 -7.70 12.87 26.41
CA ASN A 356 -8.00 12.41 27.76
C ASN A 356 -6.72 12.02 28.54
N ASN A 357 -5.69 11.56 27.85
CA ASN A 357 -4.43 11.16 28.50
C ASN A 357 -3.40 12.29 28.60
N GLN A 358 -3.55 13.38 27.88
CA GLN A 358 -2.58 14.47 27.85
C GLN A 358 -2.71 15.44 29.01
N ASN A 359 -3.37 15.20 30.12
CA ASN A 359 -3.43 15.98 31.38
C ASN A 359 -2.95 17.47 31.29
N LYS A 360 -2.97 18.07 30.11
CA LYS A 360 -2.56 19.45 29.90
C LYS A 360 -3.78 20.36 30.12
N HIS A 361 -3.70 21.19 31.14
CA HIS A 361 -4.54 22.38 31.22
C HIS A 361 -4.19 23.30 30.03
N THR A 362 -4.81 23.01 28.88
CA THR A 362 -4.76 23.88 27.71
C THR A 362 -5.53 25.16 28.04
N ASP A 363 -5.02 26.31 27.59
CA ASP A 363 -5.72 27.59 27.80
C ASP A 363 -7.03 27.60 27.00
N ASP A 364 -8.13 27.27 27.68
CA ASP A 364 -9.48 27.21 27.09
C ASP A 364 -9.87 28.49 26.36
N ARG A 365 -9.34 29.65 26.79
CA ARG A 365 -9.63 30.96 26.20
C ARG A 365 -9.12 31.10 24.77
N LYS A 366 -7.98 30.47 24.47
CA LYS A 366 -7.42 30.44 23.12
C LYS A 366 -8.39 29.80 22.13
N TYR A 367 -8.84 28.60 22.44
CA TYR A 367 -9.74 27.85 21.55
C TYR A 367 -11.15 28.43 21.50
N GLU A 368 -11.64 29.00 22.61
CA GLU A 368 -12.90 29.72 22.64
C GLU A 368 -12.87 30.92 21.70
N HIS A 369 -11.78 31.70 21.71
CA HIS A 369 -11.61 32.87 20.86
C HIS A 369 -11.59 32.46 19.38
N LEU A 370 -10.76 31.47 19.01
CA LEU A 370 -10.67 30.94 17.66
C LEU A 370 -11.99 30.40 17.15
N ALA A 371 -12.69 29.60 17.96
CA ALA A 371 -14.00 29.04 17.61
C ALA A 371 -15.05 30.12 17.34
N LYS A 372 -15.07 31.22 18.13
CA LYS A 372 -15.99 32.34 17.90
C LYS A 372 -15.66 33.11 16.62
N GLN A 373 -14.41 33.27 16.27
CA GLN A 373 -14.02 33.88 14.99
C GLN A 373 -14.45 32.99 13.81
N LEU A 374 -14.15 31.68 13.87
CA LEU A 374 -14.51 30.72 12.83
C LEU A 374 -16.03 30.52 12.69
N GLN A 375 -16.81 30.72 13.77
CA GLN A 375 -18.28 30.70 13.71
C GLN A 375 -18.85 31.61 12.65
N ARG A 376 -18.24 32.80 12.45
CA ARG A 376 -18.71 33.78 11.45
C ARG A 376 -18.47 33.30 10.02
N VAL A 377 -17.43 32.50 9.82
CA VAL A 377 -16.99 32.03 8.51
C VAL A 377 -17.65 30.69 8.14
N MET A 378 -17.87 29.81 9.13
CA MET A 378 -18.35 28.46 8.90
C MET A 378 -19.42 28.01 9.90
N TYR A 379 -20.50 28.80 10.02
CA TYR A 379 -21.58 28.63 11.02
C TYR A 379 -22.21 27.22 11.05
N ARG A 380 -22.43 26.59 9.88
CA ARG A 380 -22.99 25.24 9.78
C ARG A 380 -22.10 24.22 10.52
N TYR A 381 -20.79 24.25 10.24
CA TYR A 381 -19.83 23.32 10.82
C TYR A 381 -19.56 23.60 12.29
N TYR A 382 -19.63 24.88 12.70
CA TYR A 382 -19.60 25.27 14.11
C TYR A 382 -20.76 24.63 14.89
N LYS A 383 -21.97 24.64 14.36
CA LYS A 383 -23.13 23.95 14.96
C LYS A 383 -22.89 22.43 15.03
N MET A 384 -22.35 21.83 14.00
CA MET A 384 -22.04 20.39 14.00
C MET A 384 -20.99 20.03 15.07
N GLY A 385 -19.97 20.87 15.25
CA GLY A 385 -18.97 20.69 16.31
C GLY A 385 -19.55 20.82 17.72
N LEU A 386 -20.48 21.76 17.93
CA LEU A 386 -21.22 21.89 19.20
C LEU A 386 -22.04 20.62 19.48
N ILE A 387 -22.83 20.17 18.52
CA ILE A 387 -23.67 18.97 18.65
C ILE A 387 -22.79 17.74 18.91
N PHE A 388 -21.69 17.60 18.21
CA PHE A 388 -20.74 16.51 18.41
C PHE A 388 -20.29 16.45 19.87
N TYR A 389 -19.83 17.58 20.42
CA TYR A 389 -19.38 17.63 21.80
C TYR A 389 -20.49 17.38 22.81
N GLU A 390 -21.68 18.00 22.64
CA GLU A 390 -22.79 17.84 23.56
C GLU A 390 -23.30 16.39 23.63
N MET A 391 -23.42 15.73 22.49
CA MET A 391 -23.80 14.30 22.44
C MET A 391 -22.71 13.41 23.01
N LEU A 392 -21.42 13.73 22.77
CA LEU A 392 -20.31 13.00 23.36
C LEU A 392 -20.33 13.09 24.87
N HIS A 393 -20.49 14.29 25.44
CA HIS A 393 -20.53 14.53 26.88
C HIS A 393 -21.74 13.84 27.57
N GLN A 394 -22.84 13.67 26.85
CA GLN A 394 -23.98 12.87 27.33
C GLN A 394 -23.77 11.36 27.28
N ALA A 395 -22.98 10.89 26.31
CA ALA A 395 -22.77 9.45 26.07
C ALA A 395 -21.64 8.87 26.93
N VAL A 396 -20.62 9.65 27.23
CA VAL A 396 -19.44 9.26 27.98
C VAL A 396 -19.04 10.37 28.95
N ASP A 397 -18.61 9.98 30.15
CA ASP A 397 -18.05 10.93 31.12
C ASP A 397 -16.68 11.38 30.63
N TYR A 398 -16.61 12.60 30.10
CA TYR A 398 -15.47 13.09 29.34
C TYR A 398 -15.01 14.45 29.88
N GLU A 399 -13.85 14.47 30.52
CA GLU A 399 -13.32 15.64 31.27
C GLU A 399 -12.30 16.49 30.48
N THR A 400 -12.25 16.41 29.17
CA THR A 400 -11.27 17.20 28.42
C THR A 400 -11.78 18.54 27.92
N ASN A 401 -10.85 19.36 27.40
CA ASN A 401 -11.11 20.68 26.90
C ASN A 401 -12.26 20.72 25.86
N PRO A 402 -13.45 21.23 26.24
CA PRO A 402 -14.62 21.24 25.38
C PRO A 402 -14.42 22.06 24.10
N TRP A 403 -13.63 23.11 24.18
CA TRP A 403 -13.40 24.02 23.06
C TRP A 403 -12.49 23.40 22.00
N PHE A 404 -11.47 22.65 22.42
CA PHE A 404 -10.61 21.93 21.47
C PHE A 404 -11.41 20.87 20.69
N VAL A 405 -12.22 20.05 21.37
CA VAL A 405 -13.03 19.01 20.73
C VAL A 405 -14.04 19.63 19.74
N ARG A 406 -14.72 20.69 20.15
CA ARG A 406 -15.67 21.41 19.28
C ARG A 406 -14.97 22.00 18.05
N MET A 407 -13.80 22.60 18.23
CA MET A 407 -13.04 23.21 17.16
C MET A 407 -12.48 22.13 16.20
N PHE A 408 -11.92 21.05 16.74
CA PHE A 408 -11.44 19.95 15.92
C PHE A 408 -12.57 19.36 15.05
N ALA A 409 -13.73 19.06 15.67
CA ALA A 409 -14.87 18.53 14.93
C ALA A 409 -15.35 19.50 13.84
N MET A 410 -15.44 20.79 14.17
CA MET A 410 -15.82 21.83 13.21
C MET A 410 -14.87 21.91 12.02
N LEU A 411 -13.57 21.99 12.26
CA LEU A 411 -12.54 22.10 11.22
C LEU A 411 -12.45 20.82 10.40
N TYR A 412 -12.55 19.66 11.05
CA TYR A 412 -12.56 18.36 10.38
C TYR A 412 -13.75 18.25 9.42
N PHE A 413 -14.96 18.54 9.88
CA PHE A 413 -16.15 18.48 9.04
C PHE A 413 -16.10 19.48 7.89
N TYR A 414 -15.51 20.66 8.11
CA TYR A 414 -15.31 21.65 7.07
C TYR A 414 -14.30 21.19 6.02
N SER A 415 -13.20 20.58 6.44
CA SER A 415 -12.12 20.14 5.55
C SER A 415 -12.57 19.08 4.54
N ILE A 416 -13.46 18.17 4.98
CA ILE A 416 -13.97 17.05 4.16
C ILE A 416 -15.25 17.39 3.37
N ALA A 417 -15.86 18.56 3.60
CA ALA A 417 -17.08 18.96 2.90
C ALA A 417 -16.78 19.19 1.41
N ARG A 418 -17.56 18.59 0.54
CA ARG A 418 -17.56 18.94 -0.89
C ARG A 418 -18.39 20.19 -1.08
N ASP A 419 -17.88 21.16 -1.84
CA ASP A 419 -18.66 22.36 -2.16
C ASP A 419 -19.94 21.98 -2.91
N GLU A 420 -21.10 22.41 -2.38
CA GLU A 420 -22.39 22.38 -3.09
C GLU A 420 -22.40 23.37 -4.29
N MET A 421 -21.32 24.12 -4.52
CA MET A 421 -21.25 25.17 -5.55
C MET A 421 -20.77 24.70 -6.92
N ASP A 422 -20.50 23.39 -7.12
CA ASP A 422 -20.19 22.86 -8.46
C ASP A 422 -21.46 22.56 -9.29
N TYR A 423 -22.65 22.96 -8.84
CA TYR A 423 -23.93 22.73 -9.53
C TYR A 423 -24.80 24.00 -9.75
N THR A 424 -24.21 25.20 -9.73
CA THR A 424 -24.92 26.37 -10.22
C THR A 424 -24.18 27.08 -11.32
#